data_c30ba39f077563b9f56349e40c68e9f3
#
_entry.id   c30ba39f077563b9f56349e40c68e9f3
#
_cell.length_a   1.000
_cell.length_b   1.000
_cell.length_c   1.000
_cell.angle_alpha   90.00
_cell.angle_beta   90.00
_cell.angle_gamma   90.00
#
_symmetry.space_group_name_H-M   'P 1'
#
loop_
_entity.id
_entity.type
_entity.pdbx_description
1 polymer ?
#
loop_
_entity_poly.entity_id
_entity_poly.type
_entity_poly.pdbx_seq_one_letter_code
_entity_poly.pdbx_strand_id
1 'polypeptide(L)'
;MEYLLTFHGKARDAPIPQPKPISPKQEFSLPPRNADDRRVFAYLRKRGIAAQVIRQFMNSGLLYEDAVHHNCVFVGRDESGQAKYAGLRGTYDLNGPGFKGDAPGSDKNTGFSLPHDPQSDLVLVFEAPIDLMSYLTLHRDTTNAVALCGLYDGALQTYLQAHPEIRRVALCLDADEPGQKATRQLQEKYQLQGY
;
A
#
# COMPACT_ATOMS: atom_id res chain seq x y z
N MET A 1 -15.33 41.60 42.32
CA MET A 1 -15.41 42.46 41.14
C MET A 1 -15.24 41.56 39.90
N GLU A 2 -16.37 41.08 39.36
CA GLU A 2 -16.42 40.21 38.19
C GLU A 2 -16.27 41.07 36.92
N TYR A 3 -15.28 40.77 36.10
CA TYR A 3 -15.16 41.33 34.77
C TYR A 3 -15.91 40.43 33.78
N LEU A 4 -17.16 40.81 33.43
CA LEU A 4 -17.90 40.29 32.31
C LEU A 4 -17.32 40.87 31.01
N LEU A 5 -16.54 40.07 30.30
CA LEU A 5 -16.13 40.37 28.91
C LEU A 5 -17.32 40.09 27.98
N THR A 6 -18.00 41.17 27.57
CA THR A 6 -19.03 41.13 26.52
C THR A 6 -18.33 41.00 25.16
N PHE A 7 -18.37 39.84 24.53
CA PHE A 7 -17.95 39.65 23.14
C PHE A 7 -19.01 40.12 22.20
N HIS A 8 -18.86 41.31 21.64
CA HIS A 8 -19.63 41.78 20.45
C HIS A 8 -18.92 41.28 19.17
N GLY A 9 -19.00 39.99 18.88
CA GLY A 9 -18.63 39.41 17.60
C GLY A 9 -19.88 39.26 16.74
N LYS A 10 -20.00 40.00 15.62
CA LYS A 10 -20.97 39.66 14.57
C LYS A 10 -20.68 38.25 14.10
N ALA A 11 -21.54 37.31 14.47
CA ALA A 11 -21.54 35.98 13.87
C ALA A 11 -21.72 36.14 12.36
N ARG A 12 -20.67 35.93 11.58
CA ARG A 12 -20.84 35.69 10.15
C ARG A 12 -21.51 34.32 10.04
N ASP A 13 -22.71 34.29 9.49
CA ASP A 13 -23.39 33.08 9.06
C ASP A 13 -22.54 32.42 7.98
N ALA A 14 -21.55 31.64 8.42
CA ALA A 14 -20.87 30.70 7.53
C ALA A 14 -21.86 29.57 7.28
N PRO A 15 -22.19 29.22 6.02
CA PRO A 15 -23.09 28.13 5.73
C PRO A 15 -22.54 26.86 6.37
N ILE A 16 -23.38 26.21 7.17
CA ILE A 16 -23.07 24.89 7.78
C ILE A 16 -22.69 23.97 6.62
N PRO A 17 -21.47 23.39 6.61
CA PRO A 17 -21.08 22.45 5.57
C PRO A 17 -22.10 21.31 5.52
N GLN A 18 -22.83 21.20 4.42
CA GLN A 18 -23.72 20.07 4.23
C GLN A 18 -22.88 18.80 4.21
N PRO A 19 -23.29 17.71 4.90
CA PRO A 19 -22.60 16.45 4.83
C PRO A 19 -22.54 16.03 3.35
N LYS A 20 -21.34 15.78 2.85
CA LYS A 20 -21.18 15.26 1.49
C LYS A 20 -22.02 13.99 1.38
N PRO A 21 -22.82 13.82 0.30
CA PRO A 21 -23.58 12.59 0.11
C PRO A 21 -22.60 11.42 0.22
N ILE A 22 -22.95 10.45 1.06
CA ILE A 22 -22.21 9.19 1.21
C ILE A 22 -22.34 8.50 -0.14
N SER A 23 -21.30 8.58 -0.96
CA SER A 23 -21.25 7.83 -2.21
C SER A 23 -21.44 6.35 -1.88
N PRO A 24 -22.27 5.58 -2.58
CA PRO A 24 -22.42 4.16 -2.35
C PRO A 24 -21.02 3.53 -2.40
N LYS A 25 -20.71 2.67 -1.41
CA LYS A 25 -19.40 1.98 -1.34
C LYS A 25 -19.24 1.20 -2.64
N GLN A 26 -18.32 1.63 -3.48
CA GLN A 26 -18.10 1.01 -4.78
C GLN A 26 -17.62 -0.42 -4.55
N GLU A 27 -18.25 -1.40 -5.22
CA GLU A 27 -17.85 -2.78 -5.15
C GLU A 27 -16.46 -2.94 -5.79
N PHE A 28 -15.58 -3.67 -5.11
CA PHE A 28 -14.22 -3.90 -5.61
C PHE A 28 -14.23 -4.86 -6.78
N SER A 29 -13.56 -4.47 -7.85
CA SER A 29 -13.23 -5.34 -8.97
C SER A 29 -11.81 -5.06 -9.46
N LEU A 30 -11.10 -6.12 -9.84
CA LEU A 30 -9.78 -5.98 -10.44
C LEU A 30 -9.89 -5.26 -11.79
N PRO A 31 -8.99 -4.31 -12.10
CA PRO A 31 -8.87 -3.76 -13.44
C PRO A 31 -8.71 -4.85 -14.50
N PRO A 32 -9.33 -4.69 -15.68
CA PRO A 32 -9.22 -5.69 -16.73
C PRO A 32 -7.76 -5.88 -17.16
N ARG A 33 -7.33 -7.14 -17.28
CA ARG A 33 -5.96 -7.49 -17.65
C ARG A 33 -5.73 -7.27 -19.14
N ASN A 34 -4.58 -6.67 -19.49
CA ASN A 34 -4.13 -6.57 -20.88
C ASN A 34 -3.73 -7.94 -21.45
N ALA A 35 -3.68 -8.04 -22.79
CA ALA A 35 -3.27 -9.25 -23.49
C ALA A 35 -1.81 -9.67 -23.20
N ASP A 36 -0.94 -8.70 -22.89
CA ASP A 36 0.44 -8.93 -22.46
C ASP A 36 0.87 -7.92 -21.38
N ASP A 37 1.97 -8.20 -20.70
CA ASP A 37 2.50 -7.39 -19.61
C ASP A 37 3.81 -6.67 -20.02
N ARG A 38 4.07 -6.48 -21.34
CA ARG A 38 5.38 -6.00 -21.84
C ARG A 38 5.73 -4.61 -21.36
N ARG A 39 4.76 -3.71 -21.28
CA ARG A 39 4.99 -2.33 -20.86
C ARG A 39 5.32 -2.25 -19.37
N VAL A 40 4.56 -2.96 -18.54
CA VAL A 40 4.83 -3.09 -17.11
C VAL A 40 6.20 -3.71 -16.86
N PHE A 41 6.54 -4.77 -17.61
CA PHE A 41 7.86 -5.39 -17.52
C PHE A 41 8.97 -4.39 -17.86
N ALA A 42 8.87 -3.66 -18.98
CA ALA A 42 9.85 -2.67 -19.40
C ALA A 42 9.96 -1.51 -18.39
N TYR A 43 8.83 -1.03 -17.87
CA TYR A 43 8.79 0.03 -16.87
C TYR A 43 9.54 -0.37 -15.59
N LEU A 44 9.26 -1.55 -15.03
CA LEU A 44 9.91 -2.03 -13.82
C LEU A 44 11.39 -2.34 -14.05
N ARG A 45 11.77 -2.85 -15.25
CA ARG A 45 13.18 -2.99 -15.64
C ARG A 45 13.92 -1.66 -15.68
N LYS A 46 13.30 -0.61 -16.22
CA LYS A 46 13.85 0.77 -16.23
C LYS A 46 14.08 1.29 -14.81
N ARG A 47 13.25 0.87 -13.84
CA ARG A 47 13.39 1.20 -12.41
C ARG A 47 14.41 0.33 -11.66
N GLY A 48 15.13 -0.55 -12.35
CA GLY A 48 16.19 -1.37 -11.76
C GLY A 48 15.72 -2.71 -11.18
N ILE A 49 14.43 -3.06 -11.26
CA ILE A 49 13.93 -4.33 -10.73
C ILE A 49 14.45 -5.50 -11.57
N ALA A 50 14.97 -6.55 -10.93
CA ALA A 50 15.48 -7.73 -11.60
C ALA A 50 14.36 -8.45 -12.39
N ALA A 51 14.69 -8.91 -13.61
CA ALA A 51 13.72 -9.60 -14.48
C ALA A 51 13.11 -10.84 -13.80
N GLN A 52 13.87 -11.55 -12.99
CA GLN A 52 13.41 -12.71 -12.24
C GLN A 52 12.32 -12.33 -11.24
N VAL A 53 12.52 -11.24 -10.48
CA VAL A 53 11.56 -10.74 -9.50
C VAL A 53 10.26 -10.33 -10.21
N ILE A 54 10.34 -9.57 -11.31
CA ILE A 54 9.14 -9.17 -12.07
C ILE A 54 8.35 -10.40 -12.52
N ARG A 55 9.03 -11.39 -13.14
CA ARG A 55 8.37 -12.62 -13.61
C ARG A 55 7.76 -13.43 -12.47
N GLN A 56 8.39 -13.49 -11.31
CA GLN A 56 7.85 -14.17 -10.13
C GLN A 56 6.47 -13.60 -9.76
N PHE A 57 6.35 -12.26 -9.66
CA PHE A 57 5.08 -11.61 -9.33
C PHE A 57 4.04 -11.72 -10.46
N MET A 58 4.46 -11.68 -11.73
CA MET A 58 3.55 -11.89 -12.86
C MET A 58 3.01 -13.32 -12.89
N ASN A 59 3.86 -14.32 -12.70
CA ASN A 59 3.48 -15.73 -12.72
C ASN A 59 2.57 -16.10 -11.54
N SER A 60 2.73 -15.45 -10.38
CA SER A 60 1.85 -15.63 -9.22
C SER A 60 0.53 -14.87 -9.33
N GLY A 61 0.35 -14.07 -10.38
CA GLY A 61 -0.85 -13.24 -10.56
C GLY A 61 -0.96 -12.08 -9.57
N LEU A 62 0.14 -11.69 -8.94
CA LEU A 62 0.23 -10.54 -8.04
C LEU A 62 0.59 -9.24 -8.77
N LEU A 63 1.02 -9.33 -10.03
CA LEU A 63 1.38 -8.20 -10.87
C LEU A 63 0.91 -8.44 -12.29
N TYR A 64 0.28 -7.45 -12.91
CA TYR A 64 -0.07 -7.47 -14.32
C TYR A 64 -0.25 -6.05 -14.89
N GLU A 65 -0.45 -5.96 -16.21
CA GLU A 65 -0.75 -4.71 -16.92
C GLU A 65 -2.26 -4.54 -17.09
N ASP A 66 -2.83 -3.36 -16.71
CA ASP A 66 -4.23 -3.09 -17.02
C ASP A 66 -4.44 -2.75 -18.50
N ALA A 67 -5.60 -3.17 -19.04
CA ALA A 67 -5.91 -3.05 -20.47
C ALA A 67 -6.28 -1.61 -20.89
N VAL A 68 -6.65 -0.72 -19.95
CA VAL A 68 -7.19 0.60 -20.27
C VAL A 68 -6.09 1.67 -20.26
N HIS A 69 -5.29 1.69 -19.21
CA HIS A 69 -4.27 2.73 -18.99
C HIS A 69 -2.85 2.19 -19.02
N HIS A 70 -2.69 0.88 -19.17
CA HIS A 70 -1.39 0.19 -19.13
C HIS A 70 -0.61 0.43 -17.82
N ASN A 71 -1.32 0.60 -16.71
CA ASN A 71 -0.70 0.71 -15.39
C ASN A 71 -0.18 -0.65 -14.90
N CYS A 72 0.81 -0.61 -14.01
CA CYS A 72 1.07 -1.75 -13.14
C CYS A 72 -0.12 -1.91 -12.19
N VAL A 73 -0.66 -3.13 -12.10
CA VAL A 73 -1.67 -3.52 -11.12
C VAL A 73 -0.99 -4.45 -10.12
N PHE A 74 -0.89 -4.01 -8.86
CA PHE A 74 -0.35 -4.79 -7.75
C PHE A 74 -1.52 -5.35 -6.94
N VAL A 75 -1.70 -6.66 -6.96
CA VAL A 75 -2.88 -7.34 -6.38
C VAL A 75 -2.59 -7.75 -4.94
N GLY A 76 -3.41 -7.26 -4.00
CA GLY A 76 -3.48 -7.75 -2.62
C GLY A 76 -4.56 -8.81 -2.48
N ARG A 77 -4.23 -9.90 -1.81
CA ARG A 77 -5.14 -11.03 -1.56
C ARG A 77 -5.33 -11.24 -0.07
N ASP A 78 -6.52 -11.65 0.31
CA ASP A 78 -6.78 -12.15 1.67
C ASP A 78 -6.29 -13.60 1.86
N GLU A 79 -6.40 -14.11 3.07
CA GLU A 79 -5.97 -15.48 3.44
C GLU A 79 -6.69 -16.59 2.65
N SER A 80 -7.87 -16.30 2.09
CA SER A 80 -8.58 -17.22 1.20
C SER A 80 -8.04 -17.20 -0.23
N GLY A 81 -7.09 -16.31 -0.53
CA GLY A 81 -6.55 -16.06 -1.87
C GLY A 81 -7.42 -15.15 -2.73
N GLN A 82 -8.53 -14.61 -2.19
CA GLN A 82 -9.40 -13.69 -2.91
C GLN A 82 -8.73 -12.30 -3.01
N ALA A 83 -8.74 -11.71 -4.20
CA ALA A 83 -8.30 -10.34 -4.38
C ALA A 83 -9.24 -9.36 -3.68
N LYS A 84 -8.69 -8.49 -2.84
CA LYS A 84 -9.40 -7.45 -2.08
C LYS A 84 -8.84 -6.06 -2.32
N TYR A 85 -7.63 -5.99 -2.85
CA TYR A 85 -6.91 -4.75 -3.08
C TYR A 85 -6.21 -4.77 -4.44
N ALA A 86 -6.13 -3.62 -5.09
CA ALA A 86 -5.30 -3.43 -6.26
C ALA A 86 -4.67 -2.02 -6.25
N GLY A 87 -3.37 -1.96 -6.02
CA GLY A 87 -2.57 -0.73 -6.16
C GLY A 87 -2.23 -0.49 -7.63
N LEU A 88 -2.33 0.77 -8.07
CA LEU A 88 -2.10 1.17 -9.45
C LEU A 88 -0.90 2.09 -9.57
N ARG A 89 -0.01 1.80 -10.52
CA ARG A 89 1.12 2.67 -10.84
C ARG A 89 1.22 2.90 -12.35
N GLY A 90 1.10 4.18 -12.77
CA GLY A 90 1.27 4.57 -14.17
C GLY A 90 2.65 4.23 -14.71
N THR A 91 2.68 3.67 -15.93
CA THR A 91 3.93 3.34 -16.63
C THR A 91 4.43 4.49 -17.51
N TYR A 92 3.65 5.56 -17.66
CA TYR A 92 4.04 6.78 -18.38
C TYR A 92 4.63 7.80 -17.40
N ASP A 93 5.86 8.24 -17.67
CA ASP A 93 6.62 9.20 -16.87
C ASP A 93 7.10 10.43 -17.68
N LEU A 94 6.55 10.63 -18.89
CA LEU A 94 7.02 11.65 -19.83
C LEU A 94 6.76 13.10 -19.39
N ASN A 95 5.74 13.34 -18.57
CA ASN A 95 5.29 14.69 -18.17
C ASN A 95 5.23 14.88 -16.64
N GLY A 96 6.04 14.16 -15.88
CA GLY A 96 6.04 14.26 -14.41
C GLY A 96 5.87 12.92 -13.71
N PRO A 97 5.62 12.91 -12.38
CA PRO A 97 5.45 11.67 -11.63
C PRO A 97 4.22 10.91 -12.16
N GLY A 98 4.45 9.67 -12.61
CA GLY A 98 3.39 8.81 -13.13
C GLY A 98 2.26 8.61 -12.11
N PHE A 99 1.08 8.27 -12.60
CA PHE A 99 -0.11 8.03 -11.77
C PHE A 99 0.17 7.05 -10.62
N LYS A 100 -0.34 7.34 -9.43
CA LYS A 100 -0.35 6.48 -8.23
C LYS A 100 -1.75 6.53 -7.62
N GLY A 101 -2.33 5.36 -7.37
CA GLY A 101 -3.66 5.26 -6.77
C GLY A 101 -4.05 3.83 -6.51
N ASP A 102 -5.31 3.63 -6.14
CA ASP A 102 -5.89 2.32 -5.90
C ASP A 102 -7.09 2.10 -6.82
N ALA A 103 -7.38 0.86 -7.17
CA ALA A 103 -8.63 0.52 -7.85
C ALA A 103 -9.83 0.84 -6.94
N PRO A 104 -10.94 1.34 -7.49
CA PRO A 104 -12.13 1.65 -6.71
C PRO A 104 -12.61 0.46 -5.88
N GLY A 105 -13.04 0.70 -4.64
CA GLY A 105 -13.50 -0.33 -3.73
C GLY A 105 -12.42 -1.19 -3.08
N SER A 106 -11.12 -0.91 -3.34
CA SER A 106 -9.99 -1.60 -2.70
C SER A 106 -10.06 -1.52 -1.18
N ASP A 107 -9.83 -2.66 -0.51
CA ASP A 107 -9.71 -2.72 0.95
C ASP A 107 -8.26 -2.48 1.36
N LYS A 108 -8.00 -1.34 2.00
CA LYS A 108 -6.67 -0.95 2.48
C LYS A 108 -6.16 -1.76 3.68
N ASN A 109 -7.01 -2.60 4.27
CA ASN A 109 -6.56 -3.58 5.27
C ASN A 109 -5.95 -4.83 4.61
N THR A 110 -6.01 -4.92 3.27
CA THR A 110 -5.36 -5.97 2.50
C THR A 110 -4.27 -5.33 1.66
N GLY A 111 -3.03 -5.41 2.11
CA GLY A 111 -1.88 -4.87 1.39
C GLY A 111 -1.40 -5.81 0.27
N PHE A 112 -0.31 -5.41 -0.36
CA PHE A 112 0.43 -6.26 -1.29
C PHE A 112 1.47 -7.06 -0.50
N SER A 113 1.38 -8.39 -0.48
CA SER A 113 2.26 -9.25 0.32
C SER A 113 2.85 -10.39 -0.50
N LEU A 114 4.00 -10.90 -0.04
CA LEU A 114 4.50 -12.20 -0.45
C LEU A 114 3.63 -13.33 0.13
N PRO A 115 3.62 -14.52 -0.50
CA PRO A 115 3.11 -15.71 0.16
C PRO A 115 3.82 -15.90 1.50
N HIS A 116 3.04 -16.28 2.53
CA HIS A 116 3.54 -16.44 3.87
C HIS A 116 4.54 -17.61 3.97
N ASP A 117 5.67 -17.35 4.64
CA ASP A 117 6.67 -18.36 5.03
C ASP A 117 6.54 -18.66 6.54
N PRO A 118 5.99 -19.81 6.93
CA PRO A 118 5.79 -20.17 8.33
C PRO A 118 7.10 -20.48 9.09
N GLN A 119 8.23 -20.55 8.41
CA GLN A 119 9.54 -20.80 9.03
C GLN A 119 10.19 -19.49 9.52
N SER A 120 9.68 -18.33 9.12
CA SER A 120 10.20 -17.04 9.52
C SER A 120 9.26 -16.34 10.49
N ASP A 121 9.79 -15.87 11.62
CA ASP A 121 9.10 -15.04 12.60
C ASP A 121 9.24 -13.53 12.32
N LEU A 122 9.87 -13.15 11.21
CA LEU A 122 10.11 -11.78 10.78
C LEU A 122 9.22 -11.40 9.62
N VAL A 123 8.63 -10.18 9.67
CA VAL A 123 8.00 -9.54 8.51
C VAL A 123 8.68 -8.22 8.19
N LEU A 124 9.00 -8.01 6.92
CA LEU A 124 9.48 -6.74 6.39
C LEU A 124 8.30 -5.90 5.89
N VAL A 125 8.28 -4.62 6.24
CA VAL A 125 7.16 -3.71 5.93
C VAL A 125 7.65 -2.58 5.03
N PHE A 126 7.08 -2.47 3.84
CA PHE A 126 7.43 -1.47 2.84
C PHE A 126 6.29 -0.47 2.63
N GLU A 127 6.61 0.74 2.15
CA GLU A 127 5.57 1.72 1.80
C GLU A 127 4.84 1.32 0.52
N ALA A 128 5.57 0.87 -0.51
CA ALA A 128 4.97 0.52 -1.80
C ALA A 128 5.46 -0.83 -2.35
N PRO A 129 4.68 -1.49 -3.23
CA PRO A 129 5.07 -2.76 -3.86
C PRO A 129 6.40 -2.70 -4.62
N ILE A 130 6.73 -1.56 -5.23
CA ILE A 130 8.00 -1.40 -5.97
C ILE A 130 9.20 -1.43 -5.02
N ASP A 131 9.06 -0.92 -3.78
CA ASP A 131 10.13 -0.93 -2.79
C ASP A 131 10.39 -2.36 -2.31
N LEU A 132 9.33 -3.13 -2.06
CA LEU A 132 9.42 -4.56 -1.78
C LEU A 132 10.13 -5.30 -2.94
N MET A 133 9.75 -5.04 -4.19
CA MET A 133 10.39 -5.65 -5.36
C MET A 133 11.86 -5.21 -5.52
N SER A 134 12.19 -3.97 -5.14
CA SER A 134 13.57 -3.46 -5.12
C SER A 134 14.39 -4.19 -4.09
N TYR A 135 13.85 -4.39 -2.88
CA TYR A 135 14.49 -5.17 -1.83
C TYR A 135 14.81 -6.60 -2.31
N LEU A 136 13.84 -7.30 -2.89
CA LEU A 136 14.05 -8.66 -3.44
C LEU A 136 15.06 -8.71 -4.60
N THR A 137 15.25 -7.60 -5.30
CA THR A 137 16.26 -7.48 -6.34
C THR A 137 17.67 -7.41 -5.76
N LEU A 138 17.83 -6.74 -4.62
CA LEU A 138 19.11 -6.54 -3.94
C LEU A 138 19.46 -7.67 -2.98
N HIS A 139 18.45 -8.29 -2.39
CA HIS A 139 18.59 -9.33 -1.38
C HIS A 139 17.98 -10.64 -1.87
N ARG A 140 18.72 -11.74 -1.74
CA ARG A 140 18.27 -13.06 -2.20
C ARG A 140 17.47 -13.82 -1.15
N ASP A 141 17.55 -13.37 0.10
CA ASP A 141 16.86 -14.01 1.21
C ASP A 141 15.38 -13.59 1.17
N THR A 142 14.52 -14.59 1.01
CA THR A 142 13.07 -14.39 1.10
C THR A 142 12.65 -14.51 2.56
N THR A 143 11.86 -13.57 2.99
CA THR A 143 11.17 -13.61 4.29
C THR A 143 9.77 -13.04 4.07
N ASN A 144 8.92 -13.09 5.09
CA ASN A 144 7.61 -12.47 5.02
C ASN A 144 7.75 -10.98 4.71
N ALA A 145 6.96 -10.47 3.80
CA ALA A 145 7.00 -9.07 3.40
C ALA A 145 5.61 -8.56 3.02
N VAL A 146 5.30 -7.34 3.49
CA VAL A 146 4.05 -6.63 3.24
C VAL A 146 4.37 -5.21 2.76
N ALA A 147 3.74 -4.77 1.68
CA ALA A 147 3.71 -3.36 1.29
C ALA A 147 2.35 -2.75 1.66
N LEU A 148 2.37 -1.66 2.43
CA LEU A 148 1.18 -0.99 2.95
C LEU A 148 0.39 -0.27 1.85
N CYS A 149 1.04 0.03 0.75
CA CYS A 149 0.50 0.85 -0.35
C CYS A 149 0.13 2.27 0.10
N GLY A 150 0.98 2.84 0.95
CA GLY A 150 0.90 4.12 1.63
C GLY A 150 1.46 4.02 3.05
N LEU A 151 1.00 4.89 3.95
CA LEU A 151 1.48 4.93 5.35
C LEU A 151 0.45 4.42 6.36
N TYR A 152 -0.74 4.00 5.90
CA TYR A 152 -1.76 3.38 6.76
C TYR A 152 -1.44 1.90 7.00
N ASP A 153 -1.36 1.49 8.25
CA ASP A 153 -0.85 0.18 8.65
C ASP A 153 -1.90 -0.93 8.76
N GLY A 154 -3.11 -0.72 8.26
CA GLY A 154 -4.19 -1.72 8.31
C GLY A 154 -3.80 -3.07 7.70
N ALA A 155 -3.04 -3.06 6.60
CA ALA A 155 -2.53 -4.27 5.97
C ALA A 155 -1.56 -5.05 6.88
N LEU A 156 -0.67 -4.36 7.61
CA LEU A 156 0.21 -5.00 8.59
C LEU A 156 -0.58 -5.56 9.77
N GLN A 157 -1.57 -4.83 10.27
CA GLN A 157 -2.43 -5.32 11.36
C GLN A 157 -3.15 -6.62 10.97
N THR A 158 -3.76 -6.64 9.78
CA THR A 158 -4.43 -7.84 9.27
C THR A 158 -3.45 -8.99 9.09
N TYR A 159 -2.25 -8.72 8.54
CA TYR A 159 -1.21 -9.73 8.35
C TYR A 159 -0.76 -10.34 9.68
N LEU A 160 -0.49 -9.52 10.71
CA LEU A 160 -0.06 -9.98 12.03
C LEU A 160 -1.17 -10.76 12.77
N GLN A 161 -2.45 -10.41 12.56
CA GLN A 161 -3.57 -11.17 13.10
C GLN A 161 -3.70 -12.56 12.48
N ALA A 162 -3.43 -12.67 11.17
CA ALA A 162 -3.47 -13.93 10.45
C ALA A 162 -2.25 -14.83 10.75
N HIS A 163 -1.12 -14.23 11.11
CA HIS A 163 0.17 -14.93 11.32
C HIS A 163 0.73 -14.67 12.74
N PRO A 164 0.13 -15.29 13.77
CA PRO A 164 0.51 -15.04 15.17
C PRO A 164 1.92 -15.57 15.53
N GLU A 165 2.57 -16.35 14.66
CA GLU A 165 3.95 -16.77 14.78
C GLU A 165 4.97 -15.65 14.51
N ILE A 166 4.58 -14.57 13.82
CA ILE A 166 5.44 -13.40 13.61
C ILE A 166 5.72 -12.74 14.97
N ARG A 167 6.99 -12.50 15.26
CA ARG A 167 7.48 -11.88 16.50
C ARG A 167 8.29 -10.62 16.25
N ARG A 168 8.74 -10.41 15.02
CA ARG A 168 9.61 -9.31 14.65
C ARG A 168 9.06 -8.57 13.44
N VAL A 169 9.00 -7.25 13.55
CA VAL A 169 8.56 -6.35 12.49
C VAL A 169 9.72 -5.42 12.13
N ALA A 170 10.18 -5.43 10.89
CA ALA A 170 11.17 -4.51 10.39
C ALA A 170 10.53 -3.49 9.45
N LEU A 171 10.53 -2.23 9.84
CA LEU A 171 9.95 -1.13 9.06
C LEU A 171 10.98 -0.64 8.04
N CYS A 172 10.67 -0.80 6.74
CA CYS A 172 11.46 -0.40 5.60
C CYS A 172 10.72 0.67 4.78
N LEU A 173 10.22 1.70 5.45
CA LEU A 173 9.49 2.81 4.83
C LEU A 173 10.45 3.82 4.21
N ASP A 174 9.93 4.73 3.37
CA ASP A 174 10.73 5.75 2.70
C ASP A 174 11.45 6.66 3.71
N ALA A 175 12.66 7.10 3.34
CA ALA A 175 13.50 7.95 4.21
C ALA A 175 13.10 9.44 4.16
N ASP A 176 11.99 9.79 3.50
CA ASP A 176 11.44 11.14 3.49
C ASP A 176 10.77 11.52 4.83
N GLU A 177 10.39 12.78 5.00
CA GLU A 177 9.81 13.26 6.26
C GLU A 177 8.51 12.51 6.65
N PRO A 178 7.53 12.27 5.74
CA PRO A 178 6.35 11.47 6.06
C PRO A 178 6.68 10.03 6.46
N GLY A 179 7.56 9.35 5.72
CA GLY A 179 7.99 7.98 5.99
C GLY A 179 8.71 7.84 7.33
N GLN A 180 9.63 8.77 7.65
CA GLN A 180 10.31 8.79 8.94
C GLN A 180 9.35 9.04 10.11
N LYS A 181 8.36 9.92 9.94
CA LYS A 181 7.32 10.15 10.94
C LYS A 181 6.48 8.89 11.16
N ALA A 182 6.04 8.25 10.07
CA ALA A 182 5.30 7.00 10.14
C ALA A 182 6.12 5.90 10.81
N THR A 183 7.40 5.76 10.46
CA THR A 183 8.31 4.78 11.08
C THR A 183 8.34 4.94 12.59
N ARG A 184 8.53 6.16 13.12
CA ARG A 184 8.53 6.40 14.58
C ARG A 184 7.20 6.02 15.24
N GLN A 185 6.07 6.39 14.62
CA GLN A 185 4.74 6.10 15.14
C GLN A 185 4.44 4.59 15.15
N LEU A 186 4.79 3.89 14.07
CA LEU A 186 4.58 2.45 13.96
C LEU A 186 5.54 1.68 14.87
N GLN A 187 6.78 2.12 15.01
CA GLN A 187 7.74 1.52 15.93
C GLN A 187 7.22 1.58 17.38
N GLU A 188 6.78 2.74 17.83
CA GLU A 188 6.19 2.89 19.17
C GLU A 188 4.97 1.98 19.36
N LYS A 189 4.05 1.99 18.37
CA LYS A 189 2.83 1.17 18.39
C LYS A 189 3.15 -0.33 18.51
N TYR A 190 4.03 -0.86 17.66
CA TYR A 190 4.30 -2.29 17.61
C TYR A 190 5.21 -2.77 18.73
N GLN A 191 6.11 -1.94 19.25
CA GLN A 191 6.87 -2.23 20.48
C GLN A 191 5.95 -2.39 21.69
N LEU A 192 4.89 -1.56 21.83
CA LEU A 192 3.89 -1.70 22.89
C LEU A 192 3.06 -2.99 22.76
N GLN A 193 2.97 -3.56 21.55
CA GLN A 193 2.29 -4.82 21.29
C GLN A 193 3.20 -6.06 21.41
N GLY A 194 4.52 -5.85 21.66
CA GLY A 194 5.48 -6.93 21.92
C GLY A 194 6.22 -7.45 20.68
N TYR A 195 6.26 -6.67 19.60
CA TYR A 195 7.04 -6.95 18.38
C TYR A 195 8.42 -6.30 18.43
#